data_97ccbfe5e9e4531c65deab3f6bdc5e34
#
_entry.id   97ccbfe5e9e4531c65deab3f6bdc5e34
#
_cell.length_a   1.000
_cell.length_b   1.000
_cell.length_c   1.000
_cell.angle_alpha   90.00
_cell.angle_beta   90.00
_cell.angle_gamma   90.00
#
_symmetry.space_group_name_H-M   'P 1'
#
loop_
_entity.id
_entity.type
_entity.pdbx_description
1 polymer ?
#
loop_
_entity_poly.entity_id
_entity_poly.type
_entity_poly.pdbx_seq_one_letter_code
_entity_poly.pdbx_strand_id
1 'polypeptide(L)'
;MITSLLLALALAVIPVSKAPRYDIVPTPKSLTPAEGLFTLSKSSALVVEDEAFAEVAADFRSQVAASTGFKLDGKGPKIVLSKVSGLGKEAYKLSVRPTEVVIGASEVNGAFYGLQTLLQLFPAEIYADKLQKKVKWTAPCCIIEDEPEFAYRGFLFDCGRYFFPKEEVMKFIDLMAMHKQNMFHWHLTEDQGWRIQIDKYPRLTEIGAWRKETAFHSWIGNGEPHGGFYTKDDIREVVEYARRRCVTVIPEVEIPGHSTAAIAAYPELSCFPDRHYEVETRWGIWKNLYAPTAYTFQFLEDVFSELFELFPSPIYHIGGDEAPKDVYRESKYCQDLMKVLGLKDVEELQTFFVKRIGDFLKANGKTCIGWDEILDGGALDDPIAMSYRGHAPAARGIRRGIRVVLTPNRWCYLDNNQDDQPDDLAQEVFMPLKKVYNYYPAVDSIPDLSKKYIIGYETCLWTEYIPDSAKAEWMAFPRNVAASEVAWTSRPNKDWENFRLRMPKILKRLEMKHIGYCPVYYEVIFDYDRRLPFPKPMNLELDYPEGVVHFTLDGSEPTLKSPVYDGNPFMVDKDAIIKARAFGRDGKPLGKVTEKRFFSSYEN
;
A
#
# COMPACT_ATOMS: atom_id res chain seq x y z
N MET A 1 -3.32 69.42 35.30
CA MET A 1 -2.13 68.62 34.99
C MET A 1 -2.34 67.25 35.66
N ILE A 2 -2.78 66.30 34.96
CA ILE A 2 -2.93 64.93 35.46
C ILE A 2 -2.04 64.04 34.58
N THR A 3 -0.95 63.58 35.19
CA THR A 3 0.07 62.73 34.56
C THR A 3 -0.41 61.27 34.61
N SER A 4 -0.73 60.71 33.44
CA SER A 4 -1.05 59.30 33.32
C SER A 4 0.21 58.45 33.28
N LEU A 5 0.35 57.59 34.28
CA LEU A 5 1.40 56.59 34.36
C LEU A 5 0.94 55.36 33.57
N LEU A 6 1.55 55.10 32.42
CA LEU A 6 1.39 53.87 31.66
C LEU A 6 2.27 52.78 32.27
N LEU A 7 1.67 51.84 32.99
CA LEU A 7 2.33 50.63 33.46
C LEU A 7 2.37 49.61 32.32
N ALA A 8 3.54 49.42 31.72
CA ALA A 8 3.77 48.35 30.76
C ALA A 8 3.89 47.00 31.51
N LEU A 9 2.84 46.19 31.45
CA LEU A 9 2.92 44.80 31.89
C LEU A 9 3.74 43.99 30.87
N ALA A 10 4.98 43.68 31.22
CA ALA A 10 5.77 42.68 30.51
C ALA A 10 5.17 41.30 30.82
N LEU A 11 4.39 40.76 29.90
CA LEU A 11 4.01 39.35 29.90
C LEU A 11 5.28 38.52 29.72
N ALA A 12 5.78 37.94 30.80
CA ALA A 12 6.80 36.89 30.74
C ALA A 12 6.21 35.72 30.00
N VAL A 13 6.66 35.50 28.78
CA VAL A 13 6.39 34.28 28.03
C VAL A 13 7.11 33.14 28.76
N ILE A 14 6.37 32.43 29.63
CA ILE A 14 6.84 31.16 30.18
C ILE A 14 7.06 30.23 28.98
N PRO A 15 8.27 29.68 28.77
CA PRO A 15 8.47 28.73 27.71
C PRO A 15 7.57 27.51 28.04
N VAL A 16 6.52 27.30 27.23
CA VAL A 16 5.75 26.09 27.25
C VAL A 16 6.74 24.96 26.95
N SER A 17 7.07 24.16 27.94
CA SER A 17 7.84 22.94 27.73
C SER A 17 7.06 22.15 26.69
N LYS A 18 7.61 21.96 25.48
CA LYS A 18 6.94 21.17 24.45
C LYS A 18 6.69 19.79 25.05
N ALA A 19 5.41 19.46 25.25
CA ALA A 19 5.01 18.12 25.65
C ALA A 19 5.69 17.11 24.71
N PRO A 20 6.12 15.94 25.22
CA PRO A 20 6.76 14.94 24.38
C PRO A 20 5.82 14.57 23.23
N ARG A 21 6.37 14.54 22.04
CA ARG A 21 5.62 14.20 20.83
C ARG A 21 5.75 12.70 20.55
N TYR A 22 4.63 12.07 20.26
CA TYR A 22 4.54 10.65 19.95
C TYR A 22 4.33 10.48 18.44
N ASP A 23 5.43 10.32 17.70
CA ASP A 23 5.38 10.22 16.24
C ASP A 23 5.14 8.76 15.77
N ILE A 24 4.02 8.17 16.20
CA ILE A 24 3.61 6.79 15.90
C ILE A 24 2.66 6.79 14.70
N VAL A 25 2.90 5.90 13.74
CA VAL A 25 2.02 5.63 12.59
C VAL A 25 1.92 4.12 12.38
N PRO A 26 0.72 3.57 12.33
CA PRO A 26 -0.61 4.20 12.52
C PRO A 26 -0.85 4.75 13.90
N THR A 27 -1.74 5.76 14.00
CA THR A 27 -2.19 6.31 15.29
C THR A 27 -2.88 5.22 16.12
N PRO A 28 -2.44 4.97 17.36
CA PRO A 28 -3.06 3.94 18.21
C PRO A 28 -4.47 4.32 18.65
N LYS A 29 -5.26 3.32 19.02
CA LYS A 29 -6.62 3.49 19.53
C LYS A 29 -6.68 4.43 20.73
N SER A 30 -5.75 4.30 21.67
CA SER A 30 -5.57 5.24 22.76
C SER A 30 -4.10 5.42 23.14
N LEU A 31 -3.75 6.64 23.51
CA LEU A 31 -2.42 6.99 24.02
C LEU A 31 -2.55 8.02 25.14
N THR A 32 -2.07 7.65 26.32
CA THR A 32 -2.00 8.55 27.48
C THR A 32 -0.54 8.87 27.78
N PRO A 33 -0.10 10.13 27.64
CA PRO A 33 1.24 10.57 28.01
C PRO A 33 1.53 10.31 29.48
N ALA A 34 2.80 10.02 29.80
CA ALA A 34 3.30 9.92 31.16
C ALA A 34 4.63 10.66 31.32
N GLU A 35 4.99 11.03 32.54
CA GLU A 35 6.23 11.74 32.81
C GLU A 35 7.45 10.81 32.72
N GLY A 36 8.56 11.35 32.18
CA GLY A 36 9.85 10.69 32.12
C GLY A 36 10.17 10.07 30.74
N LEU A 37 11.34 9.45 30.70
CA LEU A 37 11.89 8.79 29.53
C LEU A 37 12.39 7.39 29.92
N PHE A 38 12.07 6.38 29.14
CA PHE A 38 12.78 5.12 29.17
C PHE A 38 14.10 5.26 28.39
N THR A 39 15.20 4.80 29.00
CA THR A 39 16.52 4.84 28.35
C THR A 39 17.02 3.42 28.07
N LEU A 40 17.14 3.11 26.78
CA LEU A 40 17.74 1.85 26.33
C LEU A 40 19.27 1.98 26.40
N SER A 41 19.94 0.98 26.98
CA SER A 41 21.38 0.99 27.22
C SER A 41 21.97 -0.43 27.11
N LYS A 42 23.30 -0.55 27.20
CA LYS A 42 23.97 -1.85 27.24
C LYS A 42 23.53 -2.76 28.40
N SER A 43 23.04 -2.16 29.49
CA SER A 43 22.55 -2.91 30.64
C SER A 43 21.09 -3.32 30.53
N SER A 44 20.38 -2.89 29.50
CA SER A 44 18.97 -3.23 29.31
C SER A 44 18.76 -4.71 29.01
N ALA A 45 17.60 -5.25 29.40
CA ALA A 45 17.23 -6.65 29.20
C ALA A 45 15.92 -6.75 28.41
N LEU A 46 15.81 -7.76 27.53
CA LEU A 46 14.55 -8.21 26.95
C LEU A 46 14.12 -9.50 27.66
N VAL A 47 13.00 -9.45 28.33
CA VAL A 47 12.40 -10.56 29.07
C VAL A 47 11.17 -11.06 28.29
N VAL A 48 11.12 -12.37 28.05
CA VAL A 48 10.02 -13.05 27.37
C VAL A 48 9.37 -13.99 28.38
N GLU A 49 8.14 -13.70 28.78
CA GLU A 49 7.43 -14.48 29.80
C GLU A 49 6.67 -15.68 29.21
N ASP A 50 6.38 -15.66 27.90
CA ASP A 50 5.73 -16.77 27.20
C ASP A 50 6.53 -17.15 25.96
N GLU A 51 6.82 -18.44 25.78
CA GLU A 51 7.66 -18.97 24.70
C GLU A 51 7.06 -18.67 23.31
N ALA A 52 5.75 -18.52 23.20
CA ALA A 52 5.09 -18.13 21.94
C ALA A 52 5.62 -16.79 21.37
N PHE A 53 6.19 -15.93 22.20
CA PHE A 53 6.76 -14.65 21.78
C PHE A 53 8.27 -14.69 21.49
N ALA A 54 8.90 -15.85 21.62
CA ALA A 54 10.38 -15.97 21.49
C ALA A 54 10.89 -15.55 20.12
N GLU A 55 10.20 -15.89 19.04
CA GLU A 55 10.63 -15.57 17.67
C GLU A 55 10.56 -14.06 17.40
N VAL A 56 9.46 -13.40 17.70
CA VAL A 56 9.32 -11.93 17.51
C VAL A 56 10.27 -11.17 18.43
N ALA A 57 10.58 -11.70 19.61
CA ALA A 57 11.57 -11.13 20.52
C ALA A 57 12.99 -11.25 19.95
N ALA A 58 13.32 -12.37 19.30
CA ALA A 58 14.62 -12.56 18.64
C ALA A 58 14.82 -11.59 17.47
N ASP A 59 13.79 -11.37 16.67
CA ASP A 59 13.81 -10.41 15.56
C ASP A 59 13.98 -8.97 16.07
N PHE A 60 13.24 -8.60 17.10
CA PHE A 60 13.40 -7.29 17.75
C PHE A 60 14.81 -7.10 18.32
N ARG A 61 15.35 -8.14 19.00
CA ARG A 61 16.72 -8.09 19.53
C ARG A 61 17.74 -7.88 18.41
N SER A 62 17.58 -8.58 17.30
CA SER A 62 18.47 -8.45 16.14
C SER A 62 18.45 -7.05 15.55
N GLN A 63 17.26 -6.47 15.38
CA GLN A 63 17.09 -5.10 14.87
C GLN A 63 17.72 -4.06 15.81
N VAL A 64 17.46 -4.16 17.10
CA VAL A 64 18.06 -3.26 18.09
C VAL A 64 19.58 -3.42 18.12
N ALA A 65 20.10 -4.64 18.05
CA ALA A 65 21.54 -4.89 18.05
C ALA A 65 22.24 -4.28 16.84
N ALA A 66 21.64 -4.32 15.66
CA ALA A 66 22.20 -3.74 14.43
C ALA A 66 22.49 -2.24 14.58
N SER A 67 21.53 -1.49 15.06
CA SER A 67 21.62 -0.02 15.17
C SER A 67 22.33 0.47 16.44
N THR A 68 22.18 -0.23 17.58
CA THR A 68 22.69 0.20 18.89
C THR A 68 23.94 -0.53 19.35
N GLY A 69 24.16 -1.76 18.88
CA GLY A 69 25.17 -2.68 19.42
C GLY A 69 24.79 -3.30 20.77
N PHE A 70 23.53 -3.17 21.24
CA PHE A 70 23.08 -3.70 22.53
C PHE A 70 22.46 -5.10 22.37
N LYS A 71 22.86 -6.05 23.23
CA LYS A 71 22.39 -7.44 23.16
C LYS A 71 21.09 -7.70 23.92
N LEU A 72 20.64 -6.75 24.74
CA LEU A 72 19.45 -6.84 25.60
C LEU A 72 19.48 -8.06 26.55
N ASP A 73 20.64 -8.37 27.08
CA ASP A 73 20.90 -9.47 28.02
C ASP A 73 21.37 -8.99 29.42
N GLY A 74 21.25 -7.68 29.67
CA GLY A 74 21.70 -7.03 30.88
C GLY A 74 20.80 -7.24 32.11
N LYS A 75 21.05 -6.45 33.17
CA LYS A 75 20.28 -6.49 34.43
C LYS A 75 19.66 -5.12 34.78
N GLY A 76 19.71 -4.16 33.87
CA GLY A 76 19.20 -2.80 34.03
C GLY A 76 17.72 -2.67 33.60
N PRO A 77 17.34 -1.54 32.96
CA PRO A 77 15.98 -1.32 32.49
C PRO A 77 15.48 -2.48 31.60
N LYS A 78 14.22 -2.87 31.77
CA LYS A 78 13.65 -4.06 31.12
C LYS A 78 12.65 -3.70 30.04
N ILE A 79 12.62 -4.51 28.99
CA ILE A 79 11.51 -4.65 28.06
C ILE A 79 10.92 -6.03 28.30
N VAL A 80 9.65 -6.11 28.64
CA VAL A 80 8.97 -7.35 29.01
C VAL A 80 7.86 -7.65 28.00
N LEU A 81 7.88 -8.84 27.41
CA LEU A 81 6.77 -9.39 26.62
C LEU A 81 5.97 -10.33 27.52
N SER A 82 4.73 -9.95 27.81
CA SER A 82 3.85 -10.65 28.73
C SER A 82 2.59 -11.15 28.02
N LYS A 83 2.24 -12.41 28.24
CA LYS A 83 0.99 -12.95 27.72
C LYS A 83 -0.16 -12.55 28.64
N VAL A 84 -1.18 -11.92 28.05
CA VAL A 84 -2.40 -11.50 28.75
C VAL A 84 -3.63 -12.06 28.02
N SER A 85 -4.66 -12.41 28.77
CA SER A 85 -5.92 -12.92 28.20
C SER A 85 -6.90 -11.79 27.89
N GLY A 86 -7.83 -12.06 26.96
CA GLY A 86 -8.97 -11.18 26.69
C GLY A 86 -8.73 -10.04 25.71
N LEU A 87 -7.55 -9.97 25.08
CA LEU A 87 -7.29 -9.08 23.95
C LEU A 87 -7.58 -9.79 22.62
N GLY A 88 -7.94 -9.01 21.59
CA GLY A 88 -8.03 -9.50 20.23
C GLY A 88 -6.67 -10.00 19.70
N LYS A 89 -6.70 -10.81 18.62
CA LYS A 89 -5.50 -11.43 18.02
C LYS A 89 -4.37 -10.44 17.75
N GLU A 90 -4.70 -9.24 17.32
CA GLU A 90 -3.74 -8.20 16.90
C GLU A 90 -3.65 -7.05 17.91
N ALA A 91 -4.45 -7.12 19.00
CA ALA A 91 -4.47 -6.10 20.04
C ALA A 91 -3.30 -6.23 21.02
N TYR A 92 -2.86 -5.10 21.57
CA TYR A 92 -1.81 -5.05 22.57
C TYR A 92 -2.01 -3.88 23.55
N LYS A 93 -1.36 -4.02 24.73
CA LYS A 93 -1.17 -2.94 25.69
C LYS A 93 0.31 -2.68 25.85
N LEU A 94 0.71 -1.42 25.75
CA LEU A 94 2.10 -0.98 25.92
C LEU A 94 2.19 0.03 27.06
N SER A 95 2.97 -0.28 28.09
CA SER A 95 3.30 0.66 29.18
C SER A 95 4.79 0.98 29.13
N VAL A 96 5.14 2.25 28.91
CA VAL A 96 6.52 2.74 28.92
C VAL A 96 6.73 3.55 30.19
N ARG A 97 7.62 3.08 31.06
CA ARG A 97 8.05 3.76 32.29
C ARG A 97 9.56 3.93 32.30
N PRO A 98 10.15 4.79 33.17
CA PRO A 98 11.59 5.06 33.13
C PRO A 98 12.50 3.81 33.29
N THR A 99 12.07 2.81 34.02
CA THR A 99 12.85 1.59 34.32
C THR A 99 12.35 0.34 33.62
N GLU A 100 11.14 0.39 33.04
CA GLU A 100 10.51 -0.79 32.47
C GLU A 100 9.55 -0.44 31.35
N VAL A 101 9.58 -1.25 30.30
CA VAL A 101 8.57 -1.30 29.23
C VAL A 101 7.85 -2.65 29.34
N VAL A 102 6.52 -2.65 29.34
CA VAL A 102 5.73 -3.90 29.32
C VAL A 102 4.83 -3.87 28.08
N ILE A 103 4.91 -4.94 27.29
CA ILE A 103 4.02 -5.22 26.16
C ILE A 103 3.21 -6.45 26.51
N GLY A 104 1.90 -6.27 26.73
CA GLY A 104 0.94 -7.33 26.96
C GLY A 104 0.14 -7.64 25.70
N ALA A 105 0.09 -8.90 25.28
CA ALA A 105 -0.67 -9.37 24.12
C ALA A 105 -1.25 -10.76 24.38
N SER A 106 -2.39 -11.10 23.73
CA SER A 106 -2.94 -12.46 23.78
C SER A 106 -2.28 -13.38 22.77
N GLU A 107 -1.88 -12.86 21.61
CA GLU A 107 -1.33 -13.59 20.47
C GLU A 107 -0.03 -12.95 19.97
N VAL A 108 0.73 -13.70 19.17
CA VAL A 108 2.03 -13.27 18.60
C VAL A 108 1.89 -11.96 17.80
N ASN A 109 0.79 -11.81 17.03
CA ASN A 109 0.55 -10.62 16.22
C ASN A 109 0.48 -9.34 17.08
N GLY A 110 -0.24 -9.40 18.22
CA GLY A 110 -0.31 -8.27 19.14
C GLY A 110 1.04 -7.92 19.76
N ALA A 111 1.84 -8.93 20.16
CA ALA A 111 3.19 -8.73 20.67
C ALA A 111 4.10 -8.08 19.61
N PHE A 112 4.03 -8.56 18.37
CA PHE A 112 4.77 -7.99 17.23
C PHE A 112 4.42 -6.51 17.02
N TYR A 113 3.13 -6.15 16.96
CA TYR A 113 2.68 -4.77 16.74
C TYR A 113 3.01 -3.85 17.93
N GLY A 114 2.99 -4.39 19.15
CA GLY A 114 3.48 -3.66 20.32
C GLY A 114 4.97 -3.33 20.23
N LEU A 115 5.79 -4.26 19.74
CA LEU A 115 7.23 -4.03 19.47
C LEU A 115 7.44 -3.02 18.34
N GLN A 116 6.66 -3.07 17.25
CA GLN A 116 6.72 -2.06 16.19
C GLN A 116 6.39 -0.66 16.73
N THR A 117 5.39 -0.56 17.60
CA THR A 117 5.06 0.72 18.26
C THR A 117 6.19 1.20 19.18
N LEU A 118 6.79 0.31 19.95
CA LEU A 118 7.95 0.65 20.80
C LEU A 118 9.13 1.16 19.97
N LEU A 119 9.45 0.51 18.84
CA LEU A 119 10.51 0.97 17.94
C LEU A 119 10.24 2.41 17.45
N GLN A 120 9.00 2.74 17.15
CA GLN A 120 8.63 4.08 16.69
C GLN A 120 8.74 5.16 17.77
N LEU A 121 8.75 4.80 19.05
CA LEU A 121 8.98 5.75 20.15
C LEU A 121 10.46 6.15 20.28
N PHE A 122 11.39 5.31 19.85
CA PHE A 122 12.83 5.65 19.82
C PHE A 122 13.17 6.63 18.68
N PRO A 123 14.39 7.20 18.69
CA PRO A 123 14.93 7.95 17.55
C PRO A 123 14.88 7.11 16.26
N ALA A 124 14.68 7.74 15.11
CA ALA A 124 14.55 7.08 13.82
C ALA A 124 15.75 6.18 13.46
N GLU A 125 16.91 6.49 13.99
CA GLU A 125 18.16 5.76 13.85
C GLU A 125 18.07 4.31 14.37
N ILE A 126 17.03 3.95 15.14
CA ILE A 126 16.78 2.57 15.57
C ILE A 126 16.51 1.63 14.38
N TYR A 127 16.08 2.18 13.25
CA TYR A 127 15.81 1.44 12.03
C TYR A 127 17.04 1.24 11.14
N ALA A 128 18.20 1.81 11.50
CA ALA A 128 19.42 1.66 10.72
C ALA A 128 19.96 0.21 10.77
N ASP A 129 20.51 -0.25 9.67
CA ASP A 129 21.17 -1.56 9.51
C ASP A 129 22.62 -1.59 10.06
N LYS A 130 23.15 -0.42 10.44
CA LYS A 130 24.52 -0.23 10.93
C LYS A 130 24.54 0.53 12.23
N LEU A 131 25.56 0.27 13.03
CA LEU A 131 25.78 0.89 14.33
C LEU A 131 25.76 2.42 14.24
N GLN A 132 24.86 3.03 15.00
CA GLN A 132 24.68 4.48 15.10
C GLN A 132 25.40 5.01 16.36
N LYS A 133 26.39 5.88 16.15
CA LYS A 133 27.15 6.49 17.25
C LYS A 133 26.48 7.81 17.68
N LYS A 134 26.63 8.14 18.97
CA LYS A 134 26.17 9.41 19.57
C LYS A 134 24.64 9.60 19.61
N VAL A 135 23.85 8.54 19.45
CA VAL A 135 22.40 8.58 19.61
C VAL A 135 22.03 8.31 21.06
N LYS A 136 21.12 9.12 21.61
CA LYS A 136 20.48 8.86 22.91
C LYS A 136 19.24 8.02 22.67
N TRP A 137 19.29 6.75 23.02
CA TRP A 137 18.21 5.80 22.82
C TRP A 137 17.15 5.95 23.90
N THR A 138 16.28 6.96 23.75
CA THR A 138 15.22 7.27 24.70
C THR A 138 13.85 7.19 24.05
N ALA A 139 12.87 6.66 24.78
CA ALA A 139 11.46 6.62 24.41
C ALA A 139 10.67 7.42 25.48
N PRO A 140 9.73 8.30 25.09
CA PRO A 140 8.87 9.01 26.04
C PRO A 140 7.94 8.02 26.76
N CYS A 141 7.73 8.23 28.08
CA CYS A 141 6.82 7.42 28.86
C CYS A 141 5.36 7.63 28.45
N CYS A 142 4.62 6.53 28.33
CA CYS A 142 3.21 6.56 27.96
C CYS A 142 2.53 5.23 28.30
N ILE A 143 1.20 5.24 28.20
CA ILE A 143 0.35 4.04 28.20
C ILE A 143 -0.43 4.03 26.87
N ILE A 144 -0.37 2.90 26.16
CA ILE A 144 -1.06 2.69 24.88
C ILE A 144 -1.92 1.43 24.99
N GLU A 145 -3.16 1.54 24.55
CA GLU A 145 -4.03 0.38 24.24
C GLU A 145 -4.39 0.51 22.76
N ASP A 146 -4.16 -0.56 22.00
CA ASP A 146 -4.25 -0.50 20.55
C ASP A 146 -4.77 -1.79 19.93
N GLU A 147 -5.54 -1.65 18.87
CA GLU A 147 -6.06 -2.72 18.01
C GLU A 147 -6.45 -2.13 16.65
N PRO A 148 -6.45 -2.93 15.58
CA PRO A 148 -6.80 -2.43 14.25
C PRO A 148 -8.31 -2.18 14.10
N GLU A 149 -8.68 -1.19 13.25
CA GLU A 149 -10.07 -0.97 12.81
C GLU A 149 -10.52 -2.09 11.86
N PHE A 150 -9.65 -2.50 10.90
CA PHE A 150 -9.95 -3.53 9.92
C PHE A 150 -9.03 -4.74 10.06
N ALA A 151 -9.61 -5.94 9.90
CA ALA A 151 -8.87 -7.20 9.95
C ALA A 151 -7.97 -7.41 8.72
N TYR A 152 -8.39 -6.93 7.54
CA TYR A 152 -7.64 -6.99 6.29
C TYR A 152 -7.02 -5.63 5.99
N ARG A 153 -5.69 -5.54 5.96
CA ARG A 153 -4.92 -4.32 5.72
C ARG A 153 -3.86 -4.62 4.68
N GLY A 154 -4.28 -4.46 3.41
CA GLY A 154 -3.55 -4.99 2.26
C GLY A 154 -2.63 -4.00 1.57
N PHE A 155 -1.66 -4.60 0.89
CA PHE A 155 -0.85 -3.95 -0.13
C PHE A 155 -0.61 -4.94 -1.27
N LEU A 156 -1.07 -4.59 -2.48
CA LEU A 156 -0.78 -5.33 -3.70
C LEU A 156 0.52 -4.84 -4.32
N PHE A 157 1.38 -5.79 -4.71
CA PHE A 157 2.56 -5.52 -5.52
C PHE A 157 2.52 -6.34 -6.81
N ASP A 158 2.44 -5.65 -7.93
CA ASP A 158 2.42 -6.25 -9.26
C ASP A 158 3.83 -6.63 -9.70
N CYS A 159 4.09 -7.93 -9.79
CA CYS A 159 5.30 -8.51 -10.35
C CYS A 159 5.05 -9.12 -11.74
N GLY A 160 3.83 -9.07 -12.24
CA GLY A 160 3.45 -9.57 -13.56
C GLY A 160 3.90 -8.66 -14.69
N ARG A 161 3.63 -7.34 -14.62
CA ARG A 161 4.03 -6.36 -15.65
C ARG A 161 5.55 -6.16 -15.67
N TYR A 162 6.15 -5.95 -14.49
CA TYR A 162 7.60 -6.00 -14.32
C TYR A 162 7.99 -7.02 -13.25
N PHE A 163 9.03 -7.80 -13.53
CA PHE A 163 9.58 -8.72 -12.55
C PHE A 163 10.48 -7.97 -11.56
N PHE A 164 10.26 -8.19 -10.27
CA PHE A 164 11.09 -7.68 -9.19
C PHE A 164 11.76 -8.85 -8.45
N PRO A 165 13.07 -8.75 -8.12
CA PRO A 165 13.74 -9.77 -7.33
C PRO A 165 13.07 -9.98 -5.96
N LYS A 166 13.16 -11.17 -5.39
CA LYS A 166 12.56 -11.50 -4.08
C LYS A 166 13.02 -10.57 -2.95
N GLU A 167 14.23 -10.06 -3.03
CA GLU A 167 14.80 -9.12 -2.06
C GLU A 167 13.99 -7.81 -2.03
N GLU A 168 13.51 -7.33 -3.18
CA GLU A 168 12.63 -6.16 -3.25
C GLU A 168 11.24 -6.48 -2.70
N VAL A 169 10.71 -7.67 -2.99
CA VAL A 169 9.46 -8.14 -2.40
C VAL A 169 9.55 -8.19 -0.88
N MET A 170 10.62 -8.77 -0.33
CA MET A 170 10.86 -8.83 1.11
C MET A 170 11.03 -7.44 1.74
N LYS A 171 11.61 -6.48 1.01
CA LYS A 171 11.71 -5.08 1.45
C LYS A 171 10.33 -4.44 1.63
N PHE A 172 9.40 -4.64 0.67
CA PHE A 172 8.02 -4.15 0.82
C PHE A 172 7.29 -4.82 1.98
N ILE A 173 7.50 -6.11 2.21
CA ILE A 173 6.97 -6.83 3.39
C ILE A 173 7.49 -6.22 4.70
N ASP A 174 8.77 -5.84 4.79
CA ASP A 174 9.32 -5.10 5.95
C ASP A 174 8.58 -3.78 6.21
N LEU A 175 8.31 -3.02 5.14
CA LEU A 175 7.65 -1.73 5.24
C LEU A 175 6.16 -1.87 5.60
N MET A 176 5.50 -2.90 5.10
CA MET A 176 4.15 -3.29 5.53
C MET A 176 4.11 -3.61 7.03
N ALA A 177 5.01 -4.47 7.48
CA ALA A 177 5.10 -4.88 8.88
C ALA A 177 5.40 -3.71 9.82
N MET A 178 6.31 -2.82 9.44
CA MET A 178 6.65 -1.59 10.17
C MET A 178 5.43 -0.70 10.41
N HIS A 179 4.47 -0.71 9.48
CA HIS A 179 3.24 0.09 9.51
C HIS A 179 1.99 -0.75 9.79
N LYS A 180 2.14 -1.99 10.28
CA LYS A 180 1.06 -2.88 10.72
C LYS A 180 0.07 -3.31 9.62
N GLN A 181 0.48 -3.30 8.35
CA GLN A 181 -0.23 -3.98 7.27
C GLN A 181 0.04 -5.49 7.38
N ASN A 182 -0.97 -6.33 7.07
CA ASN A 182 -0.91 -7.77 7.35
C ASN A 182 -1.26 -8.68 6.17
N MET A 183 -1.68 -8.14 5.04
CA MET A 183 -2.03 -8.90 3.84
C MET A 183 -1.18 -8.42 2.66
N PHE A 184 -0.20 -9.22 2.26
CA PHE A 184 0.60 -8.96 1.07
C PHE A 184 -0.05 -9.67 -0.12
N HIS A 185 -0.65 -8.89 -1.01
CA HIS A 185 -1.26 -9.38 -2.22
C HIS A 185 -0.18 -9.42 -3.32
N TRP A 186 0.25 -10.61 -3.68
CA TRP A 186 1.32 -10.82 -4.65
C TRP A 186 0.73 -11.15 -6.02
N HIS A 187 0.71 -10.15 -6.90
CA HIS A 187 0.20 -10.31 -8.25
C HIS A 187 1.29 -10.93 -9.14
N LEU A 188 1.08 -12.19 -9.51
CA LEU A 188 2.13 -13.08 -10.04
C LEU A 188 1.92 -13.49 -11.49
N THR A 189 0.75 -13.23 -12.08
CA THR A 189 0.45 -13.67 -13.46
C THR A 189 -0.28 -12.57 -14.23
N GLU A 190 0.17 -12.34 -15.46
CA GLU A 190 -0.33 -11.30 -16.33
C GLU A 190 -0.15 -11.64 -17.83
N ASP A 191 -0.70 -10.82 -18.72
CA ASP A 191 -0.49 -10.95 -20.17
C ASP A 191 0.99 -10.78 -20.55
N GLN A 192 1.77 -10.01 -19.77
CA GLN A 192 3.18 -9.68 -20.01
C GLN A 192 4.14 -10.57 -19.24
N GLY A 193 3.65 -11.48 -18.40
CA GLY A 193 4.54 -12.40 -17.71
C GLY A 193 3.88 -13.31 -16.68
N TRP A 194 4.30 -14.57 -16.67
CA TRP A 194 4.01 -15.56 -15.65
C TRP A 194 5.20 -15.69 -14.69
N ARG A 195 5.02 -15.54 -13.38
CA ARG A 195 6.12 -15.38 -12.42
C ARG A 195 6.30 -16.55 -11.44
N ILE A 196 5.60 -17.66 -11.60
CA ILE A 196 5.59 -18.79 -10.66
C ILE A 196 6.13 -20.05 -11.33
N GLN A 197 7.12 -20.70 -10.71
CA GLN A 197 7.54 -22.05 -11.11
C GLN A 197 6.43 -23.05 -10.79
N ILE A 198 5.95 -23.75 -11.82
CA ILE A 198 5.00 -24.88 -11.73
C ILE A 198 5.65 -26.08 -12.38
N ASP A 199 5.95 -27.11 -11.58
CA ASP A 199 6.75 -28.25 -12.05
C ASP A 199 6.05 -29.04 -13.16
N LYS A 200 4.71 -29.15 -13.06
CA LYS A 200 3.90 -29.83 -14.07
C LYS A 200 3.84 -29.09 -15.40
N TYR A 201 4.06 -27.78 -15.40
CA TYR A 201 3.94 -26.91 -16.57
C TYR A 201 5.18 -26.02 -16.78
N PRO A 202 6.35 -26.61 -17.10
CA PRO A 202 7.63 -25.88 -17.14
C PRO A 202 7.66 -24.75 -18.17
N ARG A 203 6.91 -24.87 -19.30
CA ARG A 203 6.85 -23.80 -20.32
C ARG A 203 6.29 -22.48 -19.78
N LEU A 204 5.56 -22.47 -18.67
CA LEU A 204 5.12 -21.24 -18.01
C LEU A 204 6.30 -20.33 -17.65
N THR A 205 7.43 -20.90 -17.20
CA THR A 205 8.63 -20.15 -16.87
C THR A 205 9.66 -20.12 -17.99
N GLU A 206 9.67 -21.11 -18.88
CA GLU A 206 10.55 -21.13 -20.05
C GLU A 206 10.11 -20.12 -21.13
N ILE A 207 8.80 -19.93 -21.32
CA ILE A 207 8.20 -19.07 -22.35
C ILE A 207 7.42 -17.95 -21.68
N GLY A 208 6.43 -18.28 -20.84
CA GLY A 208 5.49 -17.32 -20.26
C GLY A 208 6.14 -16.25 -19.37
N ALA A 209 7.31 -16.50 -18.82
CA ALA A 209 8.02 -15.54 -17.96
C ALA A 209 8.81 -14.47 -18.74
N TRP A 210 8.86 -14.53 -20.07
CA TRP A 210 9.77 -13.72 -20.89
C TRP A 210 9.04 -13.03 -22.04
N ARG A 211 9.16 -11.72 -22.14
CA ARG A 211 8.73 -10.95 -23.30
C ARG A 211 9.92 -10.39 -24.07
N LYS A 212 9.79 -10.22 -25.38
CA LYS A 212 10.88 -9.82 -26.26
C LYS A 212 11.32 -8.36 -26.10
N GLU A 213 10.41 -7.50 -25.66
CA GLU A 213 10.61 -6.07 -25.45
C GLU A 213 9.49 -5.50 -24.60
N THR A 214 9.59 -4.22 -24.22
CA THR A 214 8.51 -3.48 -23.58
C THR A 214 8.21 -2.22 -24.38
N ALA A 215 6.95 -2.02 -24.78
CA ALA A 215 6.47 -0.79 -25.41
C ALA A 215 5.59 -0.02 -24.43
N PHE A 216 6.03 1.16 -24.03
CA PHE A 216 5.30 2.06 -23.15
C PHE A 216 4.15 2.77 -23.90
N HIS A 217 4.01 4.08 -23.79
CA HIS A 217 2.97 4.89 -24.46
C HIS A 217 3.04 4.89 -25.98
N SER A 218 4.17 4.53 -26.57
CA SER A 218 4.34 4.39 -28.02
C SER A 218 4.12 2.94 -28.45
N TRP A 219 3.81 2.75 -29.75
CA TRP A 219 3.75 1.43 -30.36
C TRP A 219 5.15 0.84 -30.66
N ILE A 220 6.21 1.57 -30.31
CA ILE A 220 7.60 1.20 -30.54
C ILE A 220 8.14 0.62 -29.25
N GLY A 221 8.59 -0.64 -29.29
CA GLY A 221 9.24 -1.30 -28.16
C GLY A 221 10.65 -0.76 -27.92
N ASN A 222 11.17 -1.00 -26.72
CA ASN A 222 12.55 -0.64 -26.36
C ASN A 222 13.59 -1.60 -26.97
N GLY A 223 13.17 -2.71 -27.60
CA GLY A 223 14.06 -3.72 -28.17
C GLY A 223 14.84 -4.55 -27.16
N GLU A 224 14.53 -4.45 -25.86
CA GLU A 224 15.21 -5.15 -24.79
C GLU A 224 14.29 -6.21 -24.15
N PRO A 225 14.70 -7.49 -24.12
CA PRO A 225 13.93 -8.53 -23.43
C PRO A 225 13.76 -8.22 -21.94
N HIS A 226 12.56 -8.52 -21.41
CA HIS A 226 12.28 -8.44 -19.99
C HIS A 226 11.65 -9.74 -19.49
N GLY A 227 12.01 -10.17 -18.29
CA GLY A 227 11.43 -11.34 -17.68
C GLY A 227 12.11 -11.76 -16.39
N GLY A 228 11.62 -12.86 -15.88
CA GLY A 228 12.04 -13.47 -14.62
C GLY A 228 10.88 -14.22 -13.97
N PHE A 229 11.18 -15.07 -13.02
CA PHE A 229 10.20 -15.81 -12.24
C PHE A 229 10.77 -16.18 -10.87
N TYR A 230 9.89 -16.53 -9.96
CA TYR A 230 10.26 -17.04 -8.64
C TYR A 230 10.26 -18.56 -8.67
N THR A 231 11.37 -19.14 -8.22
CA THR A 231 11.44 -20.57 -7.96
C THR A 231 10.58 -20.92 -6.74
N LYS A 232 10.22 -22.19 -6.59
CA LYS A 232 9.50 -22.64 -5.39
C LYS A 232 10.26 -22.32 -4.10
N ASP A 233 11.59 -22.35 -4.14
CA ASP A 233 12.43 -22.01 -2.97
C ASP A 233 12.41 -20.50 -2.68
N ASP A 234 12.42 -19.64 -3.72
CA ASP A 234 12.23 -18.20 -3.53
C ASP A 234 10.87 -17.88 -2.91
N ILE A 235 9.80 -18.55 -3.36
CA ILE A 235 8.46 -18.37 -2.79
C ILE A 235 8.43 -18.80 -1.32
N ARG A 236 9.00 -19.97 -0.99
CA ARG A 236 9.07 -20.44 0.41
C ARG A 236 9.82 -19.45 1.29
N GLU A 237 10.92 -18.89 0.80
CA GLU A 237 11.70 -17.89 1.53
C GLU A 237 10.89 -16.62 1.78
N VAL A 238 10.20 -16.08 0.77
CA VAL A 238 9.34 -14.89 0.91
C VAL A 238 8.18 -15.15 1.87
N VAL A 239 7.51 -16.30 1.76
CA VAL A 239 6.38 -16.67 2.62
C VAL A 239 6.80 -16.82 4.08
N GLU A 240 7.93 -17.48 4.35
CA GLU A 240 8.46 -17.60 5.72
C GLU A 240 8.93 -16.26 6.28
N TYR A 241 9.54 -15.41 5.44
CA TYR A 241 9.94 -14.07 5.80
C TYR A 241 8.74 -13.20 6.20
N ALA A 242 7.63 -13.31 5.45
CA ALA A 242 6.37 -12.62 5.74
C ALA A 242 5.71 -13.15 7.03
N ARG A 243 5.67 -14.48 7.22
CA ARG A 243 5.12 -15.11 8.42
C ARG A 243 5.75 -14.56 9.70
N ARG A 244 7.06 -14.45 9.74
CA ARG A 244 7.82 -13.90 10.89
C ARG A 244 7.47 -12.44 11.17
N ARG A 245 6.89 -11.74 10.21
CA ARG A 245 6.45 -10.34 10.29
C ARG A 245 4.95 -10.18 10.46
N CYS A 246 4.26 -11.28 10.76
CA CYS A 246 2.80 -11.31 10.89
C CYS A 246 2.07 -10.83 9.61
N VAL A 247 2.68 -11.04 8.43
CA VAL A 247 2.10 -10.75 7.12
C VAL A 247 1.73 -12.08 6.44
N THR A 248 0.47 -12.15 5.97
CA THR A 248 -0.01 -13.28 5.15
C THR A 248 0.21 -12.93 3.68
N VAL A 249 0.81 -13.84 2.92
CA VAL A 249 0.98 -13.69 1.47
C VAL A 249 -0.22 -14.30 0.76
N ILE A 250 -0.93 -13.49 -0.04
CA ILE A 250 -2.06 -13.90 -0.88
C ILE A 250 -1.56 -13.98 -2.32
N PRO A 251 -1.42 -15.18 -2.91
CA PRO A 251 -1.05 -15.29 -4.32
C PRO A 251 -2.25 -14.97 -5.21
N GLU A 252 -1.99 -14.24 -6.30
CA GLU A 252 -2.96 -14.03 -7.37
C GLU A 252 -2.55 -14.79 -8.63
N VAL A 253 -3.51 -15.54 -9.17
CA VAL A 253 -3.47 -16.16 -10.50
C VAL A 253 -4.70 -15.70 -11.26
N GLU A 254 -4.48 -14.94 -12.30
CA GLU A 254 -5.53 -14.33 -13.12
C GLU A 254 -6.33 -15.34 -13.94
N ILE A 255 -7.66 -15.23 -13.85
CA ILE A 255 -8.63 -15.97 -14.66
C ILE A 255 -9.91 -15.17 -14.91
N PRO A 256 -10.59 -15.30 -16.06
CA PRO A 256 -10.09 -15.94 -17.29
C PRO A 256 -9.29 -14.97 -18.17
N GLY A 257 -9.26 -13.68 -17.82
CA GLY A 257 -8.49 -12.62 -18.48
C GLY A 257 -7.02 -12.61 -18.05
N HIS A 258 -6.25 -11.63 -18.52
CA HIS A 258 -4.84 -11.41 -18.17
C HIS A 258 -3.99 -12.70 -18.23
N SER A 259 -4.27 -13.52 -19.25
CA SER A 259 -3.77 -14.89 -19.35
C SER A 259 -2.88 -15.15 -20.57
N THR A 260 -2.55 -14.12 -21.36
CA THR A 260 -1.81 -14.27 -22.62
C THR A 260 -0.45 -14.93 -22.42
N ALA A 261 0.27 -14.66 -21.35
CA ALA A 261 1.57 -15.29 -21.10
C ALA A 261 1.44 -16.80 -20.90
N ALA A 262 0.43 -17.25 -20.17
CA ALA A 262 0.14 -18.68 -20.01
C ALA A 262 -0.33 -19.32 -21.33
N ILE A 263 -1.17 -18.62 -22.10
CA ILE A 263 -1.64 -19.07 -23.42
C ILE A 263 -0.48 -19.12 -24.41
N ALA A 264 0.47 -18.20 -24.39
CA ALA A 264 1.68 -18.25 -25.22
C ALA A 264 2.53 -19.49 -24.89
N ALA A 265 2.57 -19.89 -23.62
CA ALA A 265 3.23 -21.12 -23.19
C ALA A 265 2.43 -22.39 -23.57
N TYR A 266 1.12 -22.35 -23.44
CA TYR A 266 0.20 -23.47 -23.69
C TYR A 266 -1.02 -22.99 -24.49
N PRO A 267 -0.95 -22.93 -25.84
CA PRO A 267 -2.04 -22.44 -26.70
C PRO A 267 -3.36 -23.19 -26.54
N GLU A 268 -3.31 -24.45 -26.06
CA GLU A 268 -4.47 -25.28 -25.75
C GLU A 268 -5.39 -24.69 -24.67
N LEU A 269 -4.89 -23.74 -23.90
CA LEU A 269 -5.67 -23.01 -22.89
C LEU A 269 -6.61 -21.98 -23.51
N SER A 270 -6.37 -21.57 -24.76
CA SER A 270 -7.13 -20.52 -25.41
C SER A 270 -8.42 -21.02 -26.08
N CYS A 271 -9.31 -20.08 -26.41
CA CYS A 271 -10.49 -20.35 -27.24
C CYS A 271 -10.15 -20.74 -28.69
N PHE A 272 -8.92 -20.50 -29.14
CA PHE A 272 -8.44 -20.73 -30.50
C PHE A 272 -7.03 -21.35 -30.51
N PRO A 273 -6.88 -22.63 -30.13
CA PRO A 273 -5.58 -23.25 -29.87
C PRO A 273 -4.66 -23.32 -31.11
N ASP A 274 -5.22 -23.23 -32.31
CA ASP A 274 -4.46 -23.24 -33.58
C ASP A 274 -3.82 -21.86 -33.92
N ARG A 275 -4.10 -20.82 -33.15
CA ARG A 275 -3.47 -19.49 -33.33
C ARG A 275 -2.07 -19.45 -32.69
N HIS A 276 -1.23 -18.60 -33.23
CA HIS A 276 0.06 -18.30 -32.62
C HIS A 276 -0.12 -17.19 -31.56
N TYR A 277 0.45 -17.40 -30.37
CA TYR A 277 0.44 -16.44 -29.27
C TYR A 277 1.86 -16.13 -28.84
N GLU A 278 2.11 -14.87 -28.55
CA GLU A 278 3.35 -14.39 -27.92
C GLU A 278 3.00 -13.72 -26.59
N VAL A 279 3.95 -13.70 -25.65
CA VAL A 279 3.83 -12.92 -24.42
C VAL A 279 3.72 -11.45 -24.79
N GLU A 280 2.74 -10.74 -24.21
CA GLU A 280 2.45 -9.36 -24.56
C GLU A 280 3.61 -8.43 -24.20
N THR A 281 3.81 -7.42 -25.05
CA THR A 281 4.87 -6.42 -24.88
C THR A 281 4.33 -5.05 -24.50
N ARG A 282 3.02 -4.89 -24.48
CA ARG A 282 2.29 -3.64 -24.23
C ARG A 282 1.30 -3.79 -23.10
N TRP A 283 0.93 -2.68 -22.51
CA TRP A 283 -0.11 -2.61 -21.51
C TRP A 283 -1.50 -2.55 -22.14
N GLY A 284 -2.50 -3.10 -21.49
CA GLY A 284 -3.88 -3.06 -21.96
C GLY A 284 -4.69 -4.29 -21.59
N ILE A 285 -5.95 -4.30 -22.04
CA ILE A 285 -6.88 -5.41 -21.88
C ILE A 285 -6.90 -6.21 -23.17
N TRP A 286 -6.42 -7.45 -23.10
CA TRP A 286 -6.23 -8.29 -24.28
C TRP A 286 -7.36 -9.30 -24.44
N LYS A 287 -7.70 -9.65 -25.71
CA LYS A 287 -8.78 -10.60 -26.03
C LYS A 287 -8.35 -12.07 -25.93
N ASN A 288 -7.28 -12.39 -25.23
CA ASN A 288 -6.78 -13.73 -25.03
C ASN A 288 -7.27 -14.27 -23.68
N LEU A 289 -8.38 -14.98 -23.68
CA LEU A 289 -8.96 -15.54 -22.46
C LEU A 289 -8.74 -17.05 -22.41
N TYR A 290 -8.66 -17.59 -21.21
CA TYR A 290 -8.77 -19.03 -21.00
C TYR A 290 -10.12 -19.56 -21.51
N ALA A 291 -10.09 -20.63 -22.29
CA ALA A 291 -11.28 -21.33 -22.72
C ALA A 291 -11.80 -22.24 -21.60
N PRO A 292 -13.12 -22.34 -21.37
CA PRO A 292 -13.71 -23.19 -20.32
C PRO A 292 -13.70 -24.68 -20.70
N THR A 293 -12.51 -25.21 -21.01
CA THR A 293 -12.30 -26.61 -21.40
C THR A 293 -11.95 -27.49 -20.21
N ALA A 294 -12.13 -28.79 -20.33
CA ALA A 294 -11.68 -29.75 -19.31
C ALA A 294 -10.14 -29.65 -19.09
N TYR A 295 -9.38 -29.41 -20.16
CA TYR A 295 -7.94 -29.24 -20.09
C TYR A 295 -7.57 -27.99 -19.28
N THR A 296 -8.23 -26.86 -19.54
CA THR A 296 -7.99 -25.61 -18.81
C THR A 296 -8.31 -25.73 -17.32
N PHE A 297 -9.44 -26.39 -17.00
CA PHE A 297 -9.77 -26.61 -15.58
C PHE A 297 -8.76 -27.52 -14.89
N GLN A 298 -8.31 -28.59 -15.55
CA GLN A 298 -7.27 -29.45 -15.01
C GLN A 298 -5.94 -28.69 -14.83
N PHE A 299 -5.55 -27.86 -15.80
CA PHE A 299 -4.38 -26.98 -15.70
C PHE A 299 -4.47 -26.08 -14.47
N LEU A 300 -5.57 -25.38 -14.28
CA LEU A 300 -5.74 -24.46 -13.13
C LEU A 300 -5.80 -25.22 -11.79
N GLU A 301 -6.50 -26.36 -11.74
CA GLU A 301 -6.55 -27.22 -10.55
C GLU A 301 -5.13 -27.73 -10.18
N ASP A 302 -4.30 -28.09 -11.16
CA ASP A 302 -2.92 -28.49 -10.96
C ASP A 302 -2.06 -27.31 -10.46
N VAL A 303 -2.20 -26.12 -11.08
CA VAL A 303 -1.50 -24.90 -10.67
C VAL A 303 -1.83 -24.57 -9.21
N PHE A 304 -3.13 -24.47 -8.87
CA PHE A 304 -3.52 -24.16 -7.48
C PHE A 304 -3.08 -25.25 -6.50
N SER A 305 -3.07 -26.52 -6.90
CA SER A 305 -2.58 -27.61 -6.04
C SER A 305 -1.10 -27.44 -5.69
N GLU A 306 -0.24 -27.04 -6.62
CA GLU A 306 1.15 -26.72 -6.34
C GLU A 306 1.29 -25.45 -5.47
N LEU A 307 0.42 -24.45 -5.66
CA LEU A 307 0.41 -23.24 -4.82
C LEU A 307 -0.01 -23.54 -3.38
N PHE A 308 -0.90 -24.52 -3.12
CA PHE A 308 -1.29 -24.88 -1.76
C PHE A 308 -0.12 -25.38 -0.91
N GLU A 309 0.90 -25.99 -1.54
CA GLU A 309 2.14 -26.41 -0.88
C GLU A 309 3.08 -25.24 -0.54
N LEU A 310 2.98 -24.15 -1.30
CA LEU A 310 3.88 -22.99 -1.17
C LEU A 310 3.30 -21.89 -0.29
N PHE A 311 1.98 -21.68 -0.35
CA PHE A 311 1.31 -20.59 0.35
C PHE A 311 0.37 -21.15 1.42
N PRO A 312 0.68 -21.00 2.71
CA PRO A 312 -0.21 -21.43 3.80
C PRO A 312 -1.44 -20.53 3.94
N SER A 313 -1.59 -19.49 3.13
CA SER A 313 -2.72 -18.57 3.14
C SER A 313 -4.06 -19.31 3.09
N PRO A 314 -5.06 -18.90 3.87
CA PRO A 314 -6.43 -19.36 3.70
C PRO A 314 -7.15 -18.68 2.50
N ILE A 315 -6.57 -17.65 1.90
CA ILE A 315 -7.17 -16.82 0.85
C ILE A 315 -6.33 -16.90 -0.41
N TYR A 316 -6.98 -17.09 -1.57
CA TYR A 316 -6.35 -17.13 -2.90
C TYR A 316 -7.09 -16.20 -3.83
N HIS A 317 -6.34 -15.30 -4.49
CA HIS A 317 -6.90 -14.36 -5.44
C HIS A 317 -6.91 -14.98 -6.85
N ILE A 318 -8.04 -14.83 -7.53
CA ILE A 318 -8.26 -15.42 -8.86
C ILE A 318 -8.41 -14.39 -9.97
N GLY A 319 -8.14 -13.10 -9.70
CA GLY A 319 -8.42 -12.02 -10.63
C GLY A 319 -9.91 -11.87 -10.89
N GLY A 320 -10.32 -12.10 -12.13
CA GLY A 320 -11.72 -12.12 -12.55
C GLY A 320 -12.18 -10.88 -13.29
N ASP A 321 -11.29 -9.90 -13.42
CA ASP A 321 -11.53 -8.59 -14.01
C ASP A 321 -11.24 -8.55 -15.52
N GLU A 322 -11.68 -7.48 -16.13
CA GLU A 322 -11.36 -7.02 -17.48
C GLU A 322 -11.34 -8.09 -18.58
N ALA A 323 -12.17 -9.12 -18.49
CA ALA A 323 -12.24 -10.20 -19.46
C ALA A 323 -13.09 -9.80 -20.69
N PRO A 324 -12.49 -9.53 -21.87
CA PRO A 324 -13.23 -9.17 -23.09
C PRO A 324 -13.90 -10.41 -23.71
N LYS A 325 -15.17 -10.61 -23.43
CA LYS A 325 -15.93 -11.83 -23.77
C LYS A 325 -16.24 -12.01 -25.26
N ASP A 326 -15.71 -11.16 -26.14
CA ASP A 326 -15.88 -11.31 -27.59
C ASP A 326 -15.39 -12.68 -28.07
N VAL A 327 -14.24 -13.15 -27.54
CA VAL A 327 -13.68 -14.45 -27.88
C VAL A 327 -14.62 -15.61 -27.54
N TYR A 328 -15.41 -15.51 -26.47
CA TYR A 328 -16.43 -16.50 -26.12
C TYR A 328 -17.61 -16.45 -27.07
N ARG A 329 -17.97 -15.27 -27.62
CA ARG A 329 -19.00 -15.14 -28.66
C ARG A 329 -18.55 -15.69 -29.98
N GLU A 330 -17.28 -15.57 -30.34
CA GLU A 330 -16.67 -16.06 -31.57
C GLU A 330 -16.36 -17.56 -31.53
N SER A 331 -16.07 -18.12 -30.36
CA SER A 331 -15.69 -19.53 -30.20
C SER A 331 -16.88 -20.46 -30.33
N LYS A 332 -16.84 -21.31 -31.34
CA LYS A 332 -17.88 -22.35 -31.50
C LYS A 332 -17.98 -23.28 -30.29
N TYR A 333 -16.84 -23.63 -29.70
CA TYR A 333 -16.79 -24.43 -28.48
C TYR A 333 -17.56 -23.76 -27.33
N CYS A 334 -17.28 -22.48 -27.06
CA CYS A 334 -17.97 -21.73 -26.00
C CYS A 334 -19.47 -21.60 -26.26
N GLN A 335 -19.88 -21.36 -27.51
CA GLN A 335 -21.30 -21.29 -27.89
C GLN A 335 -22.02 -22.61 -27.71
N ASP A 336 -21.39 -23.74 -28.08
CA ASP A 336 -21.98 -25.06 -27.88
C ASP A 336 -22.03 -25.45 -26.40
N LEU A 337 -21.00 -25.14 -25.62
CA LEU A 337 -20.97 -25.32 -24.16
C LEU A 337 -22.11 -24.55 -23.47
N MET A 338 -22.31 -23.28 -23.85
CA MET A 338 -23.41 -22.47 -23.30
C MET A 338 -24.76 -23.09 -23.54
N LYS A 339 -25.00 -23.65 -24.74
CA LYS A 339 -26.26 -24.37 -25.06
C LYS A 339 -26.43 -25.62 -24.18
N VAL A 340 -25.35 -26.42 -24.03
CA VAL A 340 -25.36 -27.64 -23.21
C VAL A 340 -25.66 -27.32 -21.75
N LEU A 341 -25.08 -26.24 -21.22
CA LEU A 341 -25.25 -25.79 -19.82
C LEU A 341 -26.51 -24.94 -19.60
N GLY A 342 -27.22 -24.56 -20.68
CA GLY A 342 -28.41 -23.72 -20.59
C GLY A 342 -28.10 -22.27 -20.15
N LEU A 343 -26.87 -21.77 -20.42
CA LEU A 343 -26.45 -20.40 -20.10
C LEU A 343 -27.02 -19.42 -21.11
N LYS A 344 -27.45 -18.26 -20.64
CA LYS A 344 -28.12 -17.21 -21.44
C LYS A 344 -27.16 -16.38 -22.27
N ASP A 345 -25.98 -16.08 -21.69
CA ASP A 345 -25.00 -15.20 -22.28
C ASP A 345 -23.57 -15.54 -21.82
N VAL A 346 -22.61 -14.79 -22.35
CA VAL A 346 -21.18 -14.95 -22.03
C VAL A 346 -20.80 -14.49 -20.63
N GLU A 347 -21.63 -13.67 -19.99
CA GLU A 347 -21.46 -13.27 -18.59
C GLU A 347 -21.71 -14.47 -17.67
N GLU A 348 -22.78 -15.24 -17.95
CA GLU A 348 -23.04 -16.49 -17.24
C GLU A 348 -21.94 -17.55 -17.51
N LEU A 349 -21.31 -17.53 -18.70
CA LEU A 349 -20.19 -18.41 -19.01
C LEU A 349 -18.95 -18.06 -18.19
N GLN A 350 -18.62 -16.77 -18.04
CA GLN A 350 -17.54 -16.35 -17.13
C GLN A 350 -17.86 -16.75 -15.69
N THR A 351 -19.10 -16.54 -15.24
CA THR A 351 -19.51 -16.97 -13.89
C THR A 351 -19.35 -18.48 -13.71
N PHE A 352 -19.73 -19.28 -14.70
CA PHE A 352 -19.49 -20.73 -14.67
C PHE A 352 -18.01 -21.04 -14.51
N PHE A 353 -17.14 -20.35 -15.27
CA PHE A 353 -15.69 -20.53 -15.20
C PHE A 353 -15.16 -20.21 -13.79
N VAL A 354 -15.43 -19.02 -13.32
CA VAL A 354 -14.98 -18.51 -12.01
C VAL A 354 -15.52 -19.37 -10.86
N LYS A 355 -16.81 -19.79 -10.98
CA LYS A 355 -17.43 -20.66 -9.97
C LYS A 355 -16.75 -22.02 -9.90
N ARG A 356 -16.38 -22.62 -11.03
CA ARG A 356 -15.70 -23.93 -11.07
C ARG A 356 -14.38 -23.89 -10.28
N ILE A 357 -13.61 -22.81 -10.42
CA ILE A 357 -12.35 -22.63 -9.67
C ILE A 357 -12.63 -22.25 -8.22
N GLY A 358 -13.60 -21.40 -7.95
CA GLY A 358 -14.01 -21.07 -6.57
C GLY A 358 -14.48 -22.31 -5.79
N ASP A 359 -15.24 -23.21 -6.42
CA ASP A 359 -15.67 -24.48 -5.83
C ASP A 359 -14.47 -25.40 -5.54
N PHE A 360 -13.47 -25.43 -6.44
CA PHE A 360 -12.22 -26.17 -6.23
C PHE A 360 -11.42 -25.64 -5.05
N LEU A 361 -11.23 -24.31 -4.96
CA LEU A 361 -10.57 -23.68 -3.82
C LEU A 361 -11.29 -24.02 -2.51
N LYS A 362 -12.62 -23.88 -2.48
CA LYS A 362 -13.44 -24.20 -1.32
C LYS A 362 -13.33 -25.67 -0.90
N ALA A 363 -13.33 -26.60 -1.85
CA ALA A 363 -13.16 -28.03 -1.59
C ALA A 363 -11.80 -28.34 -0.93
N ASN A 364 -10.79 -27.47 -1.15
CA ASN A 364 -9.46 -27.56 -0.53
C ASN A 364 -9.33 -26.66 0.72
N GLY A 365 -10.44 -26.19 1.30
CA GLY A 365 -10.46 -25.39 2.52
C GLY A 365 -9.93 -23.96 2.34
N LYS A 366 -9.91 -23.45 1.10
CA LYS A 366 -9.45 -22.11 0.75
C LYS A 366 -10.64 -21.18 0.45
N THR A 367 -10.47 -19.90 0.77
CA THR A 367 -11.42 -18.85 0.42
C THR A 367 -11.00 -18.19 -0.89
N CYS A 368 -11.94 -18.14 -1.83
CA CYS A 368 -11.76 -17.39 -3.08
C CYS A 368 -11.94 -15.90 -2.83
N ILE A 369 -10.99 -15.08 -3.29
CA ILE A 369 -11.12 -13.62 -3.43
C ILE A 369 -10.92 -13.27 -4.90
N GLY A 370 -11.58 -12.24 -5.40
CA GLY A 370 -11.40 -11.74 -6.77
C GLY A 370 -11.93 -10.32 -6.91
N TRP A 371 -11.58 -9.70 -8.03
CA TRP A 371 -12.05 -8.36 -8.37
C TRP A 371 -13.58 -8.31 -8.49
N ASP A 372 -14.17 -7.17 -8.32
CA ASP A 372 -15.63 -7.05 -8.15
C ASP A 372 -16.48 -7.51 -9.35
N GLU A 373 -15.87 -7.80 -10.53
CA GLU A 373 -16.50 -8.45 -11.67
C GLU A 373 -16.98 -9.89 -11.38
N ILE A 374 -16.37 -10.59 -10.42
CA ILE A 374 -16.86 -11.92 -10.02
C ILE A 374 -18.31 -11.89 -9.52
N LEU A 375 -18.85 -10.69 -9.23
CA LEU A 375 -20.23 -10.47 -8.81
C LEU A 375 -21.20 -10.26 -9.97
N ASP A 376 -20.72 -10.06 -11.20
CA ASP A 376 -21.55 -9.57 -12.31
C ASP A 376 -22.47 -10.64 -12.92
N GLY A 377 -22.07 -11.89 -13.01
CA GLY A 377 -22.85 -12.94 -13.67
C GLY A 377 -23.54 -13.98 -12.77
N GLY A 378 -23.44 -13.86 -11.44
CA GLY A 378 -24.05 -14.87 -10.57
C GLY A 378 -23.51 -14.90 -9.14
N ALA A 379 -23.76 -15.99 -8.41
CA ALA A 379 -23.31 -16.15 -7.04
C ALA A 379 -22.20 -17.21 -6.96
N LEU A 380 -21.05 -16.81 -6.44
CA LEU A 380 -20.06 -17.69 -5.86
C LEU A 380 -20.49 -18.06 -4.43
N ASP A 381 -19.96 -19.15 -3.92
CA ASP A 381 -20.26 -19.59 -2.56
C ASP A 381 -19.24 -19.00 -1.58
N ASP A 382 -19.66 -18.05 -0.77
CA ASP A 382 -18.90 -17.31 0.26
C ASP A 382 -17.56 -16.70 -0.23
N PRO A 383 -17.52 -15.96 -1.37
CA PRO A 383 -16.31 -15.30 -1.82
C PRO A 383 -16.03 -14.05 -1.00
N ILE A 384 -14.83 -13.49 -1.21
CA ILE A 384 -14.52 -12.11 -0.88
C ILE A 384 -14.46 -11.33 -2.19
N ALA A 385 -15.15 -10.18 -2.28
CA ALA A 385 -15.07 -9.32 -3.43
C ALA A 385 -14.11 -8.15 -3.16
N MET A 386 -13.14 -7.93 -4.03
CA MET A 386 -12.24 -6.79 -3.97
C MET A 386 -12.76 -5.69 -4.89
N SER A 387 -13.28 -4.60 -4.29
CA SER A 387 -14.00 -3.57 -5.05
C SER A 387 -13.10 -2.41 -5.46
N TYR A 388 -12.61 -2.45 -6.71
CA TYR A 388 -11.74 -1.43 -7.29
C TYR A 388 -12.50 -0.40 -8.14
N ARG A 389 -13.64 -0.78 -8.74
CA ARG A 389 -14.50 0.11 -9.55
C ARG A 389 -15.29 1.11 -8.69
N GLY A 390 -15.11 1.11 -7.38
CA GLY A 390 -15.69 2.06 -6.43
C GLY A 390 -16.79 1.46 -5.55
N HIS A 391 -17.62 2.34 -4.95
CA HIS A 391 -18.54 1.91 -3.90
C HIS A 391 -19.83 1.23 -4.41
N ALA A 392 -20.19 1.39 -5.70
CA ALA A 392 -21.42 0.79 -6.23
C ALA A 392 -21.34 -0.75 -6.33
N PRO A 393 -20.27 -1.36 -6.88
CA PRO A 393 -20.07 -2.81 -6.82
C PRO A 393 -20.00 -3.33 -5.37
N ALA A 394 -19.26 -2.64 -4.50
CA ALA A 394 -19.17 -2.98 -3.09
C ALA A 394 -20.57 -3.06 -2.45
N ALA A 395 -21.42 -2.04 -2.68
CA ALA A 395 -22.78 -2.02 -2.16
C ALA A 395 -23.62 -3.19 -2.67
N ARG A 396 -23.46 -3.60 -3.95
CA ARG A 396 -24.15 -4.78 -4.51
C ARG A 396 -23.72 -6.06 -3.79
N GLY A 397 -22.41 -6.25 -3.60
CA GLY A 397 -21.87 -7.42 -2.89
C GLY A 397 -22.36 -7.48 -1.44
N ILE A 398 -22.26 -6.37 -0.71
CA ILE A 398 -22.68 -6.25 0.68
C ILE A 398 -24.18 -6.55 0.86
N ARG A 399 -25.07 -6.05 -0.03
CA ARG A 399 -26.51 -6.37 0.00
C ARG A 399 -26.80 -7.84 -0.24
N ARG A 400 -25.89 -8.55 -0.90
CA ARG A 400 -25.94 -10.02 -1.12
C ARG A 400 -25.30 -10.81 0.02
N GLY A 401 -24.82 -10.14 1.08
CA GLY A 401 -24.16 -10.77 2.22
C GLY A 401 -22.71 -11.18 1.96
N ILE A 402 -22.06 -10.62 0.92
CA ILE A 402 -20.69 -10.94 0.54
C ILE A 402 -19.72 -10.01 1.28
N ARG A 403 -18.63 -10.58 1.80
CA ARG A 403 -17.52 -9.82 2.40
C ARG A 403 -16.78 -9.04 1.32
N VAL A 404 -16.37 -7.80 1.64
CA VAL A 404 -15.74 -6.90 0.69
C VAL A 404 -14.45 -6.32 1.26
N VAL A 405 -13.40 -6.28 0.44
CA VAL A 405 -12.23 -5.42 0.61
C VAL A 405 -12.38 -4.22 -0.31
N LEU A 406 -12.19 -3.01 0.21
CA LEU A 406 -12.27 -1.79 -0.58
C LEU A 406 -10.89 -1.38 -1.10
N THR A 407 -10.78 -1.24 -2.41
CA THR A 407 -9.58 -0.77 -3.09
C THR A 407 -9.91 0.14 -4.29
N PRO A 408 -10.80 1.16 -4.12
CA PRO A 408 -11.24 1.96 -5.25
C PRO A 408 -10.07 2.71 -5.89
N ASN A 409 -9.92 2.55 -7.22
CA ASN A 409 -8.77 2.98 -8.00
C ASN A 409 -8.40 4.47 -7.81
N ARG A 410 -9.39 5.34 -7.60
CA ARG A 410 -9.18 6.80 -7.43
C ARG A 410 -8.59 7.20 -6.07
N TRP A 411 -8.43 6.25 -5.12
CA TRP A 411 -7.91 6.50 -3.76
C TRP A 411 -6.85 5.49 -3.33
N CYS A 412 -6.77 4.34 -4.02
CA CYS A 412 -5.97 3.21 -3.57
C CYS A 412 -4.87 2.80 -4.55
N TYR A 413 -4.90 3.25 -5.82
CA TYR A 413 -3.92 2.86 -6.83
C TYR A 413 -2.72 3.78 -6.80
N LEU A 414 -1.61 3.29 -6.24
CA LEU A 414 -0.39 4.05 -6.00
C LEU A 414 0.48 4.26 -7.26
N ASP A 415 0.12 3.68 -8.38
CA ASP A 415 0.65 3.94 -9.71
C ASP A 415 0.15 5.27 -10.32
N ASN A 416 -0.85 5.90 -9.69
CA ASN A 416 -1.30 7.24 -10.03
C ASN A 416 -0.30 8.32 -9.60
N ASN A 417 -0.32 9.45 -10.32
CA ASN A 417 0.58 10.56 -10.07
C ASN A 417 0.38 11.18 -8.67
N GLN A 418 1.44 11.33 -7.90
CA GLN A 418 1.35 11.86 -6.53
C GLN A 418 1.76 13.32 -6.39
N ASP A 419 2.45 13.88 -7.37
CA ASP A 419 2.68 15.33 -7.47
C ASP A 419 1.88 15.92 -8.63
N ASP A 420 1.79 17.25 -8.73
CA ASP A 420 1.04 17.94 -9.80
C ASP A 420 1.94 18.22 -11.03
N GLN A 421 3.05 17.51 -11.15
CA GLN A 421 3.99 17.65 -12.27
C GLN A 421 3.78 16.49 -13.25
N PRO A 422 3.97 16.74 -14.57
CA PRO A 422 3.91 15.64 -15.55
C PRO A 422 4.93 14.56 -15.24
N ASP A 423 4.48 13.32 -15.23
CA ASP A 423 5.32 12.14 -15.06
C ASP A 423 4.88 11.08 -16.08
N ASP A 424 5.71 10.83 -17.10
CA ASP A 424 5.43 9.85 -18.14
C ASP A 424 5.45 8.39 -17.60
N LEU A 425 5.95 8.20 -16.37
CA LEU A 425 5.98 6.92 -15.67
C LEU A 425 4.98 6.87 -14.52
N ALA A 426 3.76 7.37 -14.76
CA ALA A 426 2.63 7.27 -13.83
C ALA A 426 1.30 7.26 -14.60
N GLN A 427 0.26 6.76 -13.96
CA GLN A 427 -1.11 6.94 -14.45
C GLN A 427 -1.56 8.40 -14.29
N GLU A 428 -2.53 8.83 -15.11
CA GLU A 428 -2.91 10.24 -15.25
C GLU A 428 -3.65 10.86 -14.05
N VAL A 429 -4.19 10.03 -13.15
CA VAL A 429 -4.99 10.55 -12.03
C VAL A 429 -4.07 11.16 -10.97
N PHE A 430 -4.33 12.42 -10.62
CA PHE A 430 -3.65 13.06 -9.49
C PHE A 430 -4.13 12.51 -8.15
N MET A 431 -3.21 11.91 -7.40
CA MET A 431 -3.50 11.26 -6.12
C MET A 431 -2.47 11.63 -5.05
N PRO A 432 -2.56 12.85 -4.50
CA PRO A 432 -1.65 13.35 -3.47
C PRO A 432 -1.81 12.60 -2.14
N LEU A 433 -0.81 12.72 -1.26
CA LEU A 433 -0.77 12.11 0.07
C LEU A 433 -2.05 12.37 0.89
N LYS A 434 -2.51 13.62 0.93
CA LYS A 434 -3.73 14.05 1.64
C LYS A 434 -4.99 13.34 1.16
N LYS A 435 -5.09 13.06 -0.15
CA LYS A 435 -6.24 12.34 -0.73
C LYS A 435 -6.28 10.88 -0.26
N VAL A 436 -5.14 10.18 -0.26
CA VAL A 436 -5.04 8.82 0.26
C VAL A 436 -5.38 8.80 1.76
N TYR A 437 -4.81 9.70 2.54
CA TYR A 437 -5.08 9.80 3.99
C TYR A 437 -6.57 10.02 4.29
N ASN A 438 -7.24 10.88 3.55
CA ASN A 438 -8.63 11.25 3.81
C ASN A 438 -9.66 10.21 3.36
N TYR A 439 -9.23 9.18 2.64
CA TYR A 439 -10.11 8.06 2.35
C TYR A 439 -10.52 7.33 3.63
N TYR A 440 -11.74 6.80 3.65
CA TYR A 440 -12.20 5.91 4.71
C TYR A 440 -13.00 4.76 4.11
N PRO A 441 -12.67 3.49 4.45
CA PRO A 441 -13.31 2.31 3.87
C PRO A 441 -14.73 2.12 4.39
N ALA A 442 -15.70 2.79 3.76
CA ALA A 442 -17.12 2.67 4.07
C ALA A 442 -17.98 2.89 2.83
N VAL A 443 -19.17 2.35 2.83
CA VAL A 443 -20.24 2.64 1.88
C VAL A 443 -21.33 3.40 2.60
N ASP A 444 -21.27 4.73 2.54
CA ASP A 444 -22.12 5.63 3.33
C ASP A 444 -23.64 5.45 3.09
N SER A 445 -24.03 4.91 1.92
CA SER A 445 -25.45 4.61 1.63
C SER A 445 -26.01 3.41 2.39
N ILE A 446 -25.16 2.58 3.04
CA ILE A 446 -25.54 1.39 3.80
C ILE A 446 -24.63 1.20 5.02
N PRO A 447 -24.57 2.16 5.97
CA PRO A 447 -23.52 2.21 7.00
C PRO A 447 -23.48 0.98 7.91
N ASP A 448 -24.62 0.45 8.35
CA ASP A 448 -24.68 -0.70 9.24
C ASP A 448 -24.20 -2.00 8.56
N LEU A 449 -24.60 -2.20 7.29
CA LEU A 449 -24.10 -3.33 6.49
C LEU A 449 -22.62 -3.17 6.16
N SER A 450 -22.14 -1.94 5.94
CA SER A 450 -20.72 -1.64 5.71
C SER A 450 -19.87 -2.13 6.87
N LYS A 451 -20.22 -1.79 8.11
CA LYS A 451 -19.51 -2.28 9.31
C LYS A 451 -19.44 -3.80 9.42
N LYS A 452 -20.47 -4.51 8.93
CA LYS A 452 -20.54 -5.95 9.00
C LYS A 452 -19.76 -6.67 7.92
N TYR A 453 -19.74 -6.14 6.70
CA TYR A 453 -19.27 -6.85 5.52
C TYR A 453 -17.99 -6.29 4.91
N ILE A 454 -17.61 -5.03 5.20
CA ILE A 454 -16.30 -4.52 4.83
C ILE A 454 -15.27 -5.06 5.81
N ILE A 455 -14.44 -5.98 5.34
CA ILE A 455 -13.41 -6.61 6.17
C ILE A 455 -12.08 -5.87 6.11
N GLY A 456 -11.91 -4.96 5.15
CA GLY A 456 -10.67 -4.22 5.05
C GLY A 456 -10.51 -3.31 3.84
N TYR A 457 -9.28 -2.93 3.69
CA TYR A 457 -8.79 -1.94 2.74
C TYR A 457 -7.44 -2.38 2.18
N GLU A 458 -7.21 -2.11 0.90
CA GLU A 458 -5.94 -2.39 0.24
C GLU A 458 -5.52 -1.24 -0.68
N THR A 459 -4.23 -1.00 -0.76
CA THR A 459 -3.61 -0.18 -1.81
C THR A 459 -2.93 -1.07 -2.83
N CYS A 460 -2.98 -0.67 -4.11
CA CYS A 460 -2.39 -1.40 -5.22
C CYS A 460 -1.25 -0.60 -5.84
N LEU A 461 -0.12 -1.27 -6.08
CA LEU A 461 0.99 -0.75 -6.85
C LEU A 461 1.10 -1.54 -8.16
N TRP A 462 0.32 -1.13 -9.16
CA TRP A 462 0.40 -1.65 -10.52
C TRP A 462 1.69 -1.15 -11.19
N THR A 463 2.33 -1.97 -12.01
CA THR A 463 3.70 -1.68 -12.44
C THR A 463 3.87 -1.42 -13.93
N GLU A 464 2.81 -1.14 -14.68
CA GLU A 464 2.90 -0.80 -16.12
C GLU A 464 3.94 0.30 -16.40
N TYR A 465 4.02 1.27 -15.51
CA TYR A 465 4.92 2.44 -15.60
C TYR A 465 6.00 2.44 -14.51
N ILE A 466 6.24 1.29 -13.87
CA ILE A 466 7.18 1.16 -12.74
C ILE A 466 8.24 0.11 -13.07
N PRO A 467 9.27 0.48 -13.83
CA PRO A 467 10.23 -0.47 -14.39
C PRO A 467 11.27 -0.98 -13.39
N ASP A 468 11.42 -0.33 -12.22
CA ASP A 468 12.46 -0.65 -11.26
C ASP A 468 12.05 -0.33 -9.80
N SER A 469 12.87 -0.81 -8.87
CA SER A 469 12.65 -0.67 -7.43
C SER A 469 12.66 0.79 -6.95
N ALA A 470 13.50 1.65 -7.54
CA ALA A 470 13.56 3.06 -7.14
C ALA A 470 12.25 3.77 -7.48
N LYS A 471 11.67 3.47 -8.67
CA LYS A 471 10.37 4.00 -9.07
C LYS A 471 9.25 3.40 -8.20
N ALA A 472 9.31 2.10 -7.87
CA ALA A 472 8.33 1.46 -7.00
C ALA A 472 8.29 2.11 -5.60
N GLU A 473 9.45 2.33 -5.00
CA GLU A 473 9.57 3.03 -3.72
C GLU A 473 9.04 4.47 -3.81
N TRP A 474 9.42 5.20 -4.86
CA TRP A 474 8.98 6.57 -5.08
C TRP A 474 7.45 6.66 -5.24
N MET A 475 6.85 5.72 -5.97
CA MET A 475 5.39 5.69 -6.17
C MET A 475 4.64 5.26 -4.91
N ALA A 476 5.14 4.29 -4.16
CA ALA A 476 4.47 3.78 -2.97
C ALA A 476 4.55 4.77 -1.79
N PHE A 477 5.71 5.43 -1.59
CA PHE A 477 5.94 6.24 -0.39
C PHE A 477 5.95 7.75 -0.68
N PRO A 478 5.39 8.55 0.25
CA PRO A 478 4.88 8.20 1.57
C PRO A 478 3.40 7.75 1.61
N ARG A 479 2.71 7.61 0.48
CA ARG A 479 1.26 7.33 0.44
C ARG A 479 0.86 6.02 1.10
N ASN A 480 1.66 4.95 0.97
CA ASN A 480 1.35 3.68 1.64
C ASN A 480 1.44 3.78 3.17
N VAL A 481 2.24 4.71 3.71
CA VAL A 481 2.23 5.03 5.15
C VAL A 481 0.91 5.66 5.56
N ALA A 482 0.36 6.57 4.76
CA ALA A 482 -0.96 7.14 5.00
C ALA A 482 -2.06 6.08 4.92
N ALA A 483 -1.96 5.17 3.94
CA ALA A 483 -2.87 4.04 3.77
C ALA A 483 -2.89 3.10 4.98
N SER A 484 -1.74 2.87 5.61
CA SER A 484 -1.67 2.05 6.83
C SER A 484 -2.48 2.65 7.99
N GLU A 485 -2.47 3.98 8.13
CA GLU A 485 -3.30 4.67 9.12
C GLU A 485 -4.79 4.63 8.75
N VAL A 486 -5.13 4.66 7.47
CA VAL A 486 -6.52 4.44 7.00
C VAL A 486 -7.04 3.06 7.40
N ALA A 487 -6.20 2.04 7.29
CA ALA A 487 -6.59 0.66 7.56
C ALA A 487 -6.57 0.28 9.05
N TRP A 488 -5.73 0.91 9.84
CA TRP A 488 -5.53 0.60 11.26
C TRP A 488 -6.35 1.48 12.19
N THR A 489 -6.34 2.80 11.96
CA THR A 489 -6.85 3.80 12.90
C THR A 489 -8.34 4.02 12.71
N SER A 490 -9.11 3.97 13.80
CA SER A 490 -10.55 4.25 13.74
C SER A 490 -10.85 5.66 13.26
N ARG A 491 -11.97 5.83 12.56
CA ARG A 491 -12.37 7.11 11.93
C ARG A 491 -12.32 8.31 12.87
N PRO A 492 -12.78 8.22 14.16
CA PRO A 492 -12.68 9.35 15.09
C PRO A 492 -11.26 9.75 15.48
N ASN A 493 -10.30 8.84 15.38
CA ASN A 493 -8.91 9.06 15.76
C ASN A 493 -8.03 9.54 14.60
N LYS A 494 -8.56 9.59 13.37
CA LYS A 494 -7.84 10.11 12.22
C LYS A 494 -7.79 11.64 12.29
N ASP A 495 -6.59 12.19 12.18
CA ASP A 495 -6.33 13.63 12.23
C ASP A 495 -5.21 13.97 11.24
N TRP A 496 -5.57 14.57 10.09
CA TRP A 496 -4.63 14.97 9.06
C TRP A 496 -3.58 15.96 9.57
N GLU A 497 -3.99 16.94 10.37
CA GLU A 497 -3.06 17.94 10.91
C GLU A 497 -2.02 17.32 11.84
N ASN A 498 -2.44 16.35 12.65
CA ASN A 498 -1.51 15.57 13.47
C ASN A 498 -0.64 14.64 12.61
N PHE A 499 -1.21 13.98 11.59
CA PHE A 499 -0.47 13.08 10.69
C PHE A 499 0.67 13.81 9.99
N ARG A 500 0.39 14.97 9.35
CA ARG A 500 1.42 15.73 8.65
C ARG A 500 2.53 16.26 9.58
N LEU A 501 2.22 16.51 10.85
CA LEU A 501 3.25 16.86 11.84
C LEU A 501 4.21 15.71 12.15
N ARG A 502 3.77 14.43 12.03
CA ARG A 502 4.60 13.24 12.27
C ARG A 502 5.49 12.87 11.08
N MET A 503 5.15 13.33 9.87
CA MET A 503 5.82 12.98 8.62
C MET A 503 7.35 13.15 8.63
N PRO A 504 7.96 14.23 9.16
CA PRO A 504 9.42 14.34 9.14
C PRO A 504 10.15 13.17 9.81
N LYS A 505 9.59 12.64 10.90
CA LYS A 505 10.18 11.47 11.57
C LYS A 505 9.90 10.17 10.81
N ILE A 506 8.75 10.10 10.15
CA ILE A 506 8.40 8.95 9.29
C ILE A 506 9.37 8.88 8.11
N LEU A 507 9.55 9.99 7.38
CA LEU A 507 10.49 10.05 6.25
C LEU A 507 11.92 9.73 6.72
N LYS A 508 12.32 10.21 7.90
CA LYS A 508 13.62 9.86 8.48
C LYS A 508 13.78 8.35 8.74
N ARG A 509 12.72 7.64 9.14
CA ARG A 509 12.75 6.18 9.31
C ARG A 509 12.93 5.46 7.96
N LEU A 510 12.26 5.93 6.89
CA LEU A 510 12.47 5.42 5.54
C LEU A 510 13.92 5.60 5.08
N GLU A 511 14.50 6.80 5.31
CA GLU A 511 15.92 7.07 5.02
C GLU A 511 16.85 6.13 5.77
N MET A 512 16.58 5.82 7.05
CA MET A 512 17.40 4.88 7.84
C MET A 512 17.35 3.45 7.30
N LYS A 513 16.29 3.10 6.59
CA LYS A 513 16.13 1.81 5.88
C LYS A 513 16.54 1.90 4.40
N HIS A 514 17.13 2.99 3.96
CA HIS A 514 17.54 3.25 2.57
C HIS A 514 16.39 3.15 1.56
N ILE A 515 15.18 3.56 1.96
CA ILE A 515 13.99 3.57 1.10
C ILE A 515 13.84 4.94 0.46
N GLY A 516 13.67 4.94 -0.86
CA GLY A 516 13.30 6.12 -1.63
C GLY A 516 11.84 6.52 -1.36
N TYR A 517 11.54 7.79 -1.55
CA TYR A 517 10.16 8.29 -1.46
C TYR A 517 9.98 9.56 -2.30
N CYS A 518 8.75 9.84 -2.69
CA CYS A 518 8.43 11.10 -3.33
C CYS A 518 8.52 12.26 -2.33
N PRO A 519 9.29 13.31 -2.62
CA PRO A 519 9.47 14.44 -1.71
C PRO A 519 8.30 15.43 -1.68
N VAL A 520 7.14 15.09 -2.29
CA VAL A 520 5.96 15.94 -2.43
C VAL A 520 5.49 16.57 -1.12
N TYR A 521 5.79 15.95 0.02
CA TYR A 521 5.52 16.50 1.35
C TYR A 521 6.16 17.90 1.57
N TYR A 522 7.27 18.18 0.89
CA TYR A 522 7.99 19.46 0.95
C TYR A 522 7.76 20.34 -0.28
N GLU A 523 6.90 19.94 -1.20
CA GLU A 523 6.64 20.63 -2.46
C GLU A 523 5.27 21.31 -2.45
N VAL A 524 5.17 22.39 -3.23
CA VAL A 524 3.92 23.16 -3.32
C VAL A 524 3.01 22.54 -4.37
N ILE A 525 1.76 22.31 -3.98
CA ILE A 525 0.70 21.79 -4.85
C ILE A 525 -0.19 22.95 -5.26
N PHE A 526 -0.55 23.01 -6.56
CA PHE A 526 -1.47 24.00 -7.12
C PHE A 526 -2.90 23.44 -7.06
N ASP A 527 -3.75 24.00 -6.19
CA ASP A 527 -5.15 23.62 -6.05
C ASP A 527 -6.07 24.63 -6.74
N TYR A 528 -6.74 24.18 -7.81
CA TYR A 528 -7.68 24.99 -8.59
C TYR A 528 -8.71 24.12 -9.33
N ASP A 529 -9.90 24.65 -9.56
CA ASP A 529 -10.87 23.97 -10.41
C ASP A 529 -10.58 24.23 -11.90
N ARG A 530 -10.18 23.18 -12.61
CA ARG A 530 -9.88 23.25 -14.07
C ARG A 530 -11.08 23.69 -14.90
N ARG A 531 -12.32 23.47 -14.42
CA ARG A 531 -13.56 23.79 -15.15
C ARG A 531 -13.94 25.28 -15.08
N LEU A 532 -13.38 26.04 -14.16
CA LEU A 532 -13.68 27.46 -14.04
C LEU A 532 -13.03 28.26 -15.17
N PRO A 533 -13.74 29.28 -15.72
CA PRO A 533 -13.15 30.17 -16.72
C PRO A 533 -12.05 31.07 -16.10
N PHE A 534 -11.22 31.64 -16.95
CA PHE A 534 -10.26 32.66 -16.53
C PHE A 534 -10.92 34.06 -16.40
N PRO A 535 -10.46 34.89 -15.45
CA PRO A 535 -9.49 34.57 -14.41
C PRO A 535 -10.07 33.59 -13.40
N LYS A 536 -9.28 32.63 -12.95
CA LYS A 536 -9.74 31.61 -12.00
C LYS A 536 -9.01 31.69 -10.65
N PRO A 537 -9.67 31.32 -9.55
CA PRO A 537 -9.02 31.28 -8.23
C PRO A 537 -8.06 30.11 -8.14
N MET A 538 -6.91 30.34 -7.50
CA MET A 538 -5.89 29.34 -7.22
C MET A 538 -5.46 29.40 -5.76
N ASN A 539 -5.31 28.25 -5.15
CA ASN A 539 -4.67 28.04 -3.86
C ASN A 539 -3.30 27.37 -4.04
N LEU A 540 -2.42 27.60 -3.08
CA LEU A 540 -1.17 26.87 -2.94
C LEU A 540 -1.22 26.04 -1.66
N GLU A 541 -1.10 24.72 -1.78
CA GLU A 541 -1.07 23.82 -0.64
C GLU A 541 0.35 23.33 -0.37
N LEU A 542 0.70 23.15 0.90
CA LEU A 542 1.94 22.56 1.36
C LEU A 542 1.65 21.61 2.52
N ASP A 543 2.03 20.34 2.36
CA ASP A 543 1.82 19.35 3.41
C ASP A 543 2.73 19.57 4.64
N TYR A 544 3.94 20.14 4.45
CA TYR A 544 4.84 20.48 5.55
C TYR A 544 4.37 21.74 6.30
N PRO A 545 3.90 21.62 7.57
CA PRO A 545 3.21 22.73 8.25
C PRO A 545 4.14 23.86 8.73
N GLU A 546 5.46 23.64 8.74
CA GLU A 546 6.45 24.66 9.17
C GLU A 546 7.11 25.37 7.98
N GLY A 547 6.70 25.07 6.75
CA GLY A 547 7.17 25.70 5.54
C GLY A 547 6.49 27.04 5.26
N VAL A 548 7.21 27.94 4.62
CA VAL A 548 6.69 29.22 4.10
C VAL A 548 6.72 29.14 2.58
N VAL A 549 5.57 29.34 1.93
CA VAL A 549 5.45 29.29 0.47
C VAL A 549 5.72 30.67 -0.12
N HIS A 550 6.72 30.75 -1.00
CA HIS A 550 6.98 31.91 -1.86
C HIS A 550 6.59 31.57 -3.30
N PHE A 551 6.03 32.52 -4.02
CA PHE A 551 5.56 32.30 -5.38
C PHE A 551 5.79 33.51 -6.30
N THR A 552 5.71 33.27 -7.62
CA THR A 552 5.78 34.30 -8.66
C THR A 552 4.69 34.04 -9.71
N LEU A 553 4.24 35.08 -10.40
CA LEU A 553 3.21 35.02 -11.45
C LEU A 553 3.76 35.29 -12.85
N ASP A 554 5.06 35.54 -12.97
CA ASP A 554 5.78 35.91 -14.20
C ASP A 554 6.75 34.83 -14.68
N GLY A 555 6.74 33.66 -14.03
CA GLY A 555 7.63 32.55 -14.33
C GLY A 555 9.07 32.69 -13.80
N SER A 556 9.38 33.77 -13.05
CA SER A 556 10.68 33.89 -12.40
C SER A 556 10.82 32.88 -11.24
N GLU A 557 12.06 32.51 -10.89
CA GLU A 557 12.31 31.57 -9.78
C GLU A 557 11.96 32.19 -8.43
N PRO A 558 11.12 31.53 -7.60
CA PRO A 558 10.79 32.02 -6.27
C PRO A 558 12.01 32.06 -5.34
N THR A 559 12.18 33.18 -4.66
CA THR A 559 13.24 33.44 -3.67
C THR A 559 12.62 33.94 -2.37
N LEU A 560 13.41 34.09 -1.31
CA LEU A 560 12.97 34.73 -0.05
C LEU A 560 12.49 36.18 -0.22
N LYS A 561 12.73 36.81 -1.39
CA LYS A 561 12.24 38.16 -1.69
C LYS A 561 10.93 38.15 -2.47
N SER A 562 10.53 37.00 -2.99
CA SER A 562 9.27 36.83 -3.72
C SER A 562 8.08 36.93 -2.77
N PRO A 563 6.86 37.26 -3.25
CA PRO A 563 5.66 37.27 -2.46
C PRO A 563 5.49 35.99 -1.64
N VAL A 564 5.01 36.14 -0.40
CA VAL A 564 4.65 35.04 0.49
C VAL A 564 3.16 34.73 0.26
N TYR A 565 2.82 33.47 0.12
CA TYR A 565 1.44 33.03 0.09
C TYR A 565 0.82 33.12 1.49
N ASP A 566 -0.27 33.87 1.62
CA ASP A 566 -0.92 34.17 2.91
C ASP A 566 -2.07 33.22 3.28
N GLY A 567 -2.30 32.19 2.45
CA GLY A 567 -3.38 31.23 2.64
C GLY A 567 -4.70 31.62 1.95
N ASN A 568 -4.76 32.79 1.29
CA ASN A 568 -5.94 33.21 0.55
C ASN A 568 -5.82 32.90 -0.94
N PRO A 569 -6.90 32.46 -1.62
CA PRO A 569 -6.89 32.28 -3.07
C PRO A 569 -6.53 33.58 -3.79
N PHE A 570 -5.69 33.48 -4.82
CA PHE A 570 -5.39 34.57 -5.72
C PHE A 570 -5.91 34.28 -7.13
N MET A 571 -6.21 35.34 -7.90
CA MET A 571 -6.75 35.19 -9.24
C MET A 571 -5.62 35.01 -10.25
N VAL A 572 -5.80 34.04 -11.16
CA VAL A 572 -4.84 33.72 -12.22
C VAL A 572 -5.48 34.01 -13.57
N ASP A 573 -4.78 34.79 -14.40
CA ASP A 573 -5.16 35.10 -15.77
C ASP A 573 -4.69 34.04 -16.77
N LYS A 574 -5.22 34.11 -18.00
CA LYS A 574 -4.70 33.34 -19.14
C LYS A 574 -3.21 33.68 -19.38
N ASP A 575 -2.50 32.69 -19.90
CA ASP A 575 -1.08 32.79 -20.23
C ASP A 575 -0.11 33.08 -19.05
N ALA A 576 -0.58 32.88 -17.81
CA ALA A 576 0.26 33.01 -16.64
C ALA A 576 1.22 31.80 -16.49
N ILE A 577 2.44 32.08 -16.03
CA ILE A 577 3.40 31.07 -15.58
C ILE A 577 3.62 31.29 -14.10
N ILE A 578 3.08 30.38 -13.29
CA ILE A 578 3.18 30.45 -11.85
C ILE A 578 4.27 29.50 -11.39
N LYS A 579 5.19 30.00 -10.60
CA LYS A 579 6.17 29.18 -9.90
C LYS A 579 6.01 29.34 -8.40
N ALA A 580 6.18 28.24 -7.66
CA ALA A 580 6.11 28.26 -6.21
C ALA A 580 7.21 27.37 -5.60
N ARG A 581 7.68 27.74 -4.43
CA ARG A 581 8.64 26.98 -3.63
C ARG A 581 8.41 27.19 -2.16
N ALA A 582 8.54 26.11 -1.39
CA ALA A 582 8.55 26.17 0.06
C ALA A 582 9.95 26.46 0.60
N PHE A 583 10.02 27.22 1.70
CA PHE A 583 11.24 27.50 2.45
C PHE A 583 11.02 27.15 3.92
N GLY A 584 12.04 26.60 4.55
CA GLY A 584 12.05 26.39 6.00
C GLY A 584 12.16 27.70 6.78
N ARG A 585 11.88 27.64 8.08
CA ARG A 585 12.04 28.79 8.98
C ARG A 585 13.48 29.32 9.06
N ASP A 586 14.45 28.51 8.70
CA ASP A 586 15.88 28.89 8.58
C ASP A 586 16.23 29.56 7.24
N GLY A 587 15.23 29.74 6.37
CA GLY A 587 15.39 30.34 5.04
C GLY A 587 15.94 29.39 3.98
N LYS A 588 16.16 28.11 4.30
CA LYS A 588 16.61 27.15 3.29
C LYS A 588 15.45 26.67 2.44
N PRO A 589 15.69 26.48 1.13
CA PRO A 589 14.68 25.91 0.26
C PRO A 589 14.34 24.46 0.67
N LEU A 590 13.05 24.16 0.65
CA LEU A 590 12.49 22.83 0.80
C LEU A 590 12.03 22.36 -0.59
N GLY A 591 12.15 21.08 -0.92
CA GLY A 591 11.68 20.54 -2.18
C GLY A 591 12.19 21.30 -3.44
N LYS A 592 11.67 20.88 -4.59
CA LYS A 592 11.90 21.56 -5.89
C LYS A 592 10.99 22.78 -6.05
N VAL A 593 11.30 23.62 -7.06
CA VAL A 593 10.35 24.61 -7.58
C VAL A 593 9.27 23.86 -8.33
N THR A 594 8.01 24.11 -8.00
CA THR A 594 6.87 23.64 -8.76
C THR A 594 6.37 24.72 -9.71
N GLU A 595 5.91 24.32 -10.90
CA GLU A 595 5.49 25.24 -11.96
C GLU A 595 4.11 24.85 -12.50
N LYS A 596 3.29 25.87 -12.81
CA LYS A 596 2.04 25.69 -13.54
C LYS A 596 1.95 26.71 -14.67
N ARG A 597 1.70 26.24 -15.87
CA ARG A 597 1.53 27.08 -17.07
C ARG A 597 0.09 27.01 -17.54
N PHE A 598 -0.48 28.16 -17.85
CA PHE A 598 -1.78 28.31 -18.47
C PHE A 598 -1.60 28.88 -19.87
N PHE A 599 -2.21 28.25 -20.86
CA PHE A 599 -2.12 28.68 -22.26
C PHE A 599 -3.51 28.95 -22.79
N SER A 600 -3.66 30.05 -23.53
CA SER A 600 -4.94 30.46 -24.14
C SER A 600 -5.41 29.52 -25.27
N SER A 601 -4.53 28.64 -25.80
CA SER A 601 -4.79 27.78 -26.95
C SER A 601 -5.36 26.39 -26.63
N TYR A 602 -5.59 26.02 -25.35
CA TYR A 602 -6.09 24.70 -24.93
C TYR A 602 -7.52 24.74 -24.37
N GLU A 603 -8.35 25.66 -24.82
CA GLU A 603 -9.80 25.59 -24.62
C GLU A 603 -10.46 25.02 -25.90
N ASN A 604 -10.47 23.71 -26.08
CA ASN A 604 -11.42 22.98 -26.92
C ASN A 604 -11.81 21.66 -26.26
#